data_c92af07ff4c241b654e6e51129dd1646
#
_entry.id   c92af07ff4c241b654e6e51129dd1646
#
_cell.length_a   1.000
_cell.length_b   1.000
_cell.length_c   1.000
_cell.angle_alpha   90.00
_cell.angle_beta   90.00
_cell.angle_gamma   90.00
#
_symmetry.space_group_name_H-M   'P 1'
#
loop_
_entity.id
_entity.type
_entity.pdbx_description
1 polymer ?
#
loop_
_entity_poly.entity_id
_entity_poly.type
_entity_poly.pdbx_seq_one_letter_code
_entity_poly.pdbx_strand_id
1 'polypeptide(L)'
;MLKLIQVEFLKLRRRKFIWLMLLAALFMPLAAVFYFSSAKGTGVDPIMFYKWTAFSYTPWIILPVVLGMLCTMLMYNENQYDMLKQLWIVPVNKMAYFFSKFAVVLVYSICFMLVTATASILTGVLSGYIPFDSESVLYLLWKGMEISLLTAFAVLPVLAVAAAQKGYILPVCLTLIY
;
A
#
# COMPACT_ATOMS: atom_id res chain seq x y z
N MET A 1 -20.22 -12.57 -2.05
CA MET A 1 -19.04 -11.71 -2.15
C MET A 1 -18.52 -11.22 -0.80
N LEU A 2 -19.33 -10.60 0.06
CA LEU A 2 -18.87 -10.08 1.36
C LEU A 2 -18.17 -11.14 2.24
N LYS A 3 -18.69 -12.35 2.32
CA LYS A 3 -18.08 -13.45 3.10
C LYS A 3 -16.67 -13.83 2.58
N LEU A 4 -16.43 -13.78 1.26
CA LEU A 4 -15.12 -14.04 0.67
C LEU A 4 -14.11 -12.96 1.07
N ILE A 5 -14.52 -11.69 1.00
CA ILE A 5 -13.68 -10.55 1.41
C ILE A 5 -13.31 -10.66 2.90
N GLN A 6 -14.29 -10.99 3.76
CA GLN A 6 -14.04 -11.16 5.20
C GLN A 6 -13.03 -12.28 5.49
N VAL A 7 -13.12 -13.41 4.79
CA VAL A 7 -12.17 -14.52 4.93
C VAL A 7 -10.77 -14.10 4.53
N GLU A 8 -10.62 -13.34 3.43
CA GLU A 8 -9.31 -12.84 2.99
C GLU A 8 -8.72 -11.86 4.01
N PHE A 9 -9.52 -10.94 4.58
CA PHE A 9 -9.06 -10.06 5.66
C PHE A 9 -8.61 -10.81 6.92
N LEU A 10 -9.33 -11.88 7.30
CA LEU A 10 -8.95 -12.71 8.45
C LEU A 10 -7.63 -13.45 8.20
N LYS A 11 -7.41 -13.93 6.97
CA LYS A 11 -6.12 -14.54 6.58
C LYS A 11 -4.97 -13.53 6.69
N LEU A 12 -5.19 -12.29 6.24
CA LEU A 12 -4.21 -11.21 6.31
C LEU A 12 -3.85 -10.86 7.75
N ARG A 13 -4.84 -10.67 8.61
CA ARG A 13 -4.64 -10.30 10.02
C ARG A 13 -3.72 -11.25 10.78
N ARG A 14 -3.73 -12.54 10.44
CA ARG A 14 -2.91 -13.58 11.10
C ARG A 14 -1.44 -13.54 10.69
N ARG A 15 -1.06 -12.77 9.66
CA ARG A 15 0.31 -12.74 9.14
C ARG A 15 1.09 -11.54 9.64
N LYS A 16 2.10 -11.78 10.45
CA LYS A 16 2.99 -10.74 11.00
C LYS A 16 3.71 -9.94 9.91
N PHE A 17 3.98 -10.54 8.76
CA PHE A 17 4.67 -9.91 7.63
C PHE A 17 3.91 -8.71 7.04
N ILE A 18 2.59 -8.73 7.10
CA ILE A 18 1.75 -7.61 6.61
C ILE A 18 1.91 -6.36 7.47
N TRP A 19 2.04 -6.55 8.78
CA TRP A 19 2.35 -5.44 9.68
C TRP A 19 3.73 -4.85 9.41
N LEU A 20 4.71 -5.69 9.09
CA LEU A 20 6.05 -5.25 8.72
C LEU A 20 6.04 -4.45 7.42
N MET A 21 5.26 -4.87 6.41
CA MET A 21 5.06 -4.10 5.19
C MET A 21 4.41 -2.73 5.46
N LEU A 22 3.50 -2.65 6.42
CA LEU A 22 2.84 -1.39 6.79
C LEU A 22 3.81 -0.44 7.50
N LEU A 23 4.83 -0.95 8.21
CA LEU A 23 5.91 -0.13 8.76
C LEU A 23 6.73 0.58 7.69
N ALA A 24 6.80 0.05 6.47
CA ALA A 24 7.45 0.74 5.35
C ALA A 24 6.81 2.10 5.03
N ALA A 25 5.54 2.32 5.41
CA ALA A 25 4.85 3.61 5.27
C ALA A 25 5.51 4.72 6.11
N LEU A 26 6.19 4.36 7.20
CA LEU A 26 6.86 5.31 8.08
C LEU A 26 8.24 5.74 7.54
N PHE A 27 8.78 5.03 6.56
CA PHE A 27 10.14 5.25 6.09
C PHE A 27 10.35 6.68 5.55
N MET A 28 9.44 7.16 4.69
CA MET A 28 9.58 8.50 4.11
C MET A 28 9.33 9.64 5.09
N PRO A 29 8.30 9.62 5.94
CA PRO A 29 8.15 10.63 6.98
C PRO A 29 9.36 10.73 7.92
N LEU A 30 9.96 9.59 8.30
CA LEU A 30 11.17 9.58 9.13
C LEU A 30 12.39 10.15 8.37
N ALA A 31 12.60 9.75 7.11
CA ALA A 31 13.67 10.29 6.27
C ALA A 31 13.56 11.81 6.11
N ALA A 32 12.34 12.33 5.99
CA ALA A 32 12.08 13.77 5.91
C ALA A 32 12.51 14.51 7.17
N VAL A 33 12.25 13.96 8.36
CA VAL A 33 12.70 14.56 9.63
C VAL A 33 14.22 14.70 9.63
N PHE A 34 14.96 13.66 9.23
CA PHE A 34 16.43 13.73 9.15
C PHE A 34 16.91 14.78 8.13
N TYR A 35 16.27 14.86 6.98
CA TYR A 35 16.62 15.82 5.94
C TYR A 35 16.41 17.27 6.40
N PHE A 36 15.23 17.60 6.92
CA PHE A 36 14.89 18.95 7.35
C PHE A 36 15.63 19.36 8.64
N SER A 37 15.93 18.43 9.53
CA SER A 37 16.80 18.66 10.69
C SER A 37 18.20 19.11 10.29
N SER A 38 18.77 18.53 9.24
CA SER A 38 20.11 18.89 8.72
C SER A 38 20.10 20.20 7.95
N ALA A 39 19.00 20.53 7.29
CA ALA A 39 18.91 21.71 6.40
C ALA A 39 18.65 23.04 7.15
N LYS A 40 18.41 23.03 8.48
CA LYS A 40 18.12 24.22 9.32
C LYS A 40 17.11 25.20 8.70
N GLY A 41 16.15 24.71 7.92
CA GLY A 41 15.18 25.51 7.20
C GLY A 41 13.99 25.86 8.08
N THR A 42 13.98 27.05 8.66
CA THR A 42 12.79 27.68 9.24
C THR A 42 12.00 28.34 8.10
N GLY A 43 10.75 27.94 7.91
CA GLY A 43 9.84 28.59 6.96
C GLY A 43 9.56 27.82 5.67
N VAL A 44 9.43 26.49 5.77
CA VAL A 44 9.00 25.66 4.64
C VAL A 44 7.48 25.73 4.54
N ASP A 45 6.96 25.95 3.32
CA ASP A 45 5.53 25.90 3.07
C ASP A 45 4.96 24.52 3.43
N PRO A 46 3.83 24.44 4.18
CA PRO A 46 3.22 23.18 4.62
C PRO A 46 2.94 22.22 3.45
N ILE A 47 2.44 22.74 2.34
CA ILE A 47 2.13 21.94 1.15
C ILE A 47 3.41 21.35 0.53
N MET A 48 4.49 22.11 0.50
CA MET A 48 5.77 21.65 -0.04
C MET A 48 6.37 20.54 0.83
N PHE A 49 6.28 20.68 2.15
CA PHE A 49 6.70 19.64 3.09
C PHE A 49 5.91 18.34 2.89
N TYR A 50 4.59 18.41 2.79
CA TYR A 50 3.75 17.24 2.59
C TYR A 50 4.00 16.57 1.22
N LYS A 51 4.27 17.35 0.17
CA LYS A 51 4.69 16.80 -1.12
C LYS A 51 5.98 16.00 -1.00
N TRP A 52 6.93 16.49 -0.23
CA TRP A 52 8.20 15.80 0.00
C TRP A 52 8.03 14.55 0.87
N THR A 53 7.33 14.63 1.98
CA THR A 53 7.20 13.55 2.96
C THR A 53 6.31 12.40 2.49
N ALA A 54 5.16 12.71 1.88
CA ALA A 54 4.17 11.72 1.53
C ALA A 54 4.18 11.32 0.05
N PHE A 55 4.54 12.26 -0.87
CA PHE A 55 4.33 12.05 -2.30
C PHE A 55 5.60 11.92 -3.13
N SER A 56 6.82 12.07 -2.55
CA SER A 56 8.07 12.00 -3.30
C SER A 56 8.32 10.59 -3.86
N TYR A 57 8.67 9.65 -3.01
CA TYR A 57 9.03 8.29 -3.40
C TYR A 57 7.98 7.24 -3.02
N THR A 58 7.05 7.59 -2.12
CA THR A 58 6.04 6.66 -1.63
C THR A 58 5.16 6.13 -2.76
N PRO A 59 4.52 6.96 -3.62
CA PRO A 59 3.65 6.45 -4.67
C PRO A 59 4.40 5.79 -5.84
N TRP A 60 5.64 6.18 -6.08
CA TRP A 60 6.42 5.71 -7.24
C TRP A 60 7.14 4.38 -6.99
N ILE A 61 7.67 4.19 -5.79
CA ILE A 61 8.52 3.05 -5.47
C ILE A 61 7.95 2.22 -4.34
N ILE A 62 7.71 2.83 -3.17
CA ILE A 62 7.40 2.07 -1.96
C ILE A 62 6.02 1.39 -2.07
N LEU A 63 5.00 2.14 -2.47
CA LEU A 63 3.64 1.63 -2.54
C LEU A 63 3.46 0.53 -3.60
N PRO A 64 3.92 0.67 -4.86
CA PRO A 64 3.83 -0.40 -5.85
C PRO A 64 4.57 -1.66 -5.42
N VAL A 65 5.79 -1.53 -4.86
CA VAL A 65 6.57 -2.69 -4.38
C VAL A 65 5.85 -3.41 -3.24
N VAL A 66 5.35 -2.68 -2.25
CA VAL A 66 4.59 -3.24 -1.13
C VAL A 66 3.31 -3.93 -1.60
N LEU A 67 2.54 -3.29 -2.50
CA LEU A 67 1.32 -3.88 -3.07
C LEU A 67 1.62 -5.10 -3.92
N GLY A 68 2.70 -5.08 -4.70
CA GLY A 68 3.13 -6.23 -5.50
C GLY A 68 3.54 -7.42 -4.65
N MET A 69 4.28 -7.19 -3.57
CA MET A 69 4.60 -8.24 -2.59
C MET A 69 3.33 -8.79 -1.93
N LEU A 70 2.37 -7.93 -1.59
CA LEU A 70 1.09 -8.34 -1.02
C LEU A 70 0.29 -9.20 -2.01
N CYS A 71 0.20 -8.79 -3.28
CA CYS A 71 -0.46 -9.56 -4.34
C CYS A 71 0.18 -10.94 -4.49
N THR A 72 1.51 -10.99 -4.54
CA THR A 72 2.26 -12.24 -4.65
C THR A 72 1.99 -13.15 -3.45
N MET A 73 1.99 -12.61 -2.24
CA MET A 73 1.75 -13.37 -1.01
C MET A 73 0.32 -13.92 -0.95
N LEU A 74 -0.68 -13.15 -1.40
CA LEU A 74 -2.08 -13.58 -1.44
C LEU A 74 -2.28 -14.77 -2.38
N MET A 75 -1.61 -14.78 -3.54
CA MET A 75 -1.77 -15.83 -4.54
C MET A 75 -0.87 -17.04 -4.27
N TYR A 76 0.38 -16.83 -3.83
CA TYR A 76 1.35 -17.89 -3.58
C TYR A 76 0.84 -18.91 -2.54
N ASN A 77 0.26 -18.45 -1.45
CA ASN A 77 -0.24 -19.33 -0.41
C ASN A 77 -1.36 -20.25 -0.91
N GLU A 78 -2.19 -19.77 -1.80
CA GLU A 78 -3.29 -20.58 -2.35
C GLU A 78 -2.82 -21.54 -3.43
N ASN A 79 -1.82 -21.15 -4.20
CA ASN A 79 -1.16 -22.05 -5.16
C ASN A 79 -0.42 -23.18 -4.45
N GLN A 80 0.26 -22.90 -3.32
CA GLN A 80 1.04 -23.88 -2.58
C GLN A 80 0.17 -25.00 -1.96
N TYR A 81 -1.04 -24.67 -1.54
CA TYR A 81 -1.99 -25.65 -0.95
C TYR A 81 -2.95 -26.26 -1.95
N ASP A 82 -2.68 -26.13 -3.28
CA ASP A 82 -3.58 -26.60 -4.36
C ASP A 82 -5.05 -26.15 -4.20
N MET A 83 -5.28 -25.09 -3.42
CA MET A 83 -6.63 -24.57 -3.17
C MET A 83 -7.32 -24.14 -4.47
N LEU A 84 -6.57 -23.70 -5.47
CA LEU A 84 -7.12 -23.39 -6.78
C LEU A 84 -7.74 -24.61 -7.45
N LYS A 85 -7.17 -25.81 -7.30
CA LYS A 85 -7.76 -27.05 -7.83
C LYS A 85 -9.07 -27.38 -7.12
N GLN A 86 -9.14 -27.20 -5.81
CA GLN A 86 -10.36 -27.42 -5.03
C GLN A 86 -11.45 -26.39 -5.39
N LEU A 87 -11.06 -25.14 -5.69
CA LEU A 87 -11.98 -24.10 -6.12
C LEU A 87 -12.62 -24.41 -7.50
N TRP A 88 -11.96 -25.26 -8.32
CA TRP A 88 -12.52 -25.68 -9.60
C TRP A 88 -13.64 -26.72 -9.47
N ILE A 89 -13.65 -27.45 -8.35
CA ILE A 89 -14.67 -28.47 -8.05
C ILE A 89 -15.93 -27.81 -7.45
N VAL A 90 -15.77 -26.69 -6.73
CA VAL A 90 -16.88 -25.93 -6.16
C VAL A 90 -17.35 -24.88 -7.17
N PRO A 91 -18.66 -24.69 -7.40
CA PRO A 91 -19.17 -23.70 -8.36
C PRO A 91 -19.05 -22.27 -7.84
N VAL A 92 -17.81 -21.82 -7.59
CA VAL A 92 -17.50 -20.43 -7.22
C VAL A 92 -17.17 -19.63 -8.48
N ASN A 93 -17.81 -18.47 -8.63
CA ASN A 93 -17.54 -17.60 -9.77
C ASN A 93 -16.09 -17.06 -9.66
N LYS A 94 -15.25 -17.42 -10.65
CA LYS A 94 -13.82 -17.05 -10.72
C LYS A 94 -13.61 -15.54 -10.67
N MET A 95 -14.51 -14.79 -11.30
CA MET A 95 -14.46 -13.32 -11.28
C MET A 95 -14.70 -12.79 -9.86
N ALA A 96 -15.69 -13.34 -9.14
CA ALA A 96 -15.95 -12.94 -7.77
C ALA A 96 -14.75 -13.17 -6.83
N TYR A 97 -14.04 -14.27 -7.05
CA TYR A 97 -12.82 -14.60 -6.33
C TYR A 97 -11.69 -13.60 -6.62
N PHE A 98 -11.42 -13.28 -7.89
CA PHE A 98 -10.41 -12.30 -8.27
C PHE A 98 -10.72 -10.92 -7.72
N PHE A 99 -11.97 -10.46 -7.84
CA PHE A 99 -12.40 -9.17 -7.30
C PHE A 99 -12.33 -9.10 -5.77
N SER A 100 -12.52 -10.21 -5.05
CA SER A 100 -12.35 -10.21 -3.60
C SER A 100 -10.91 -9.93 -3.18
N LYS A 101 -9.94 -10.47 -3.92
CA LYS A 101 -8.51 -10.19 -3.67
C LYS A 101 -8.12 -8.77 -4.04
N PHE A 102 -8.64 -8.28 -5.16
CA PHE A 102 -8.42 -6.90 -5.55
C PHE A 102 -8.98 -5.91 -4.51
N ALA A 103 -10.18 -6.18 -3.96
CA ALA A 103 -10.74 -5.36 -2.89
C ALA A 103 -9.84 -5.30 -1.66
N VAL A 104 -9.20 -6.41 -1.30
CA VAL A 104 -8.23 -6.46 -0.20
C VAL A 104 -7.00 -5.59 -0.49
N VAL A 105 -6.45 -5.68 -1.70
CA VAL A 105 -5.30 -4.86 -2.14
C VAL A 105 -5.65 -3.38 -2.11
N LEU A 106 -6.85 -3.02 -2.56
CA LEU A 106 -7.35 -1.65 -2.56
C LEU A 106 -7.47 -1.09 -1.14
N VAL A 107 -8.11 -1.83 -0.23
CA VAL A 107 -8.23 -1.40 1.18
C VAL A 107 -6.85 -1.27 1.82
N TYR A 108 -5.93 -2.18 1.53
CA TYR A 108 -4.57 -2.11 2.06
C TYR A 108 -3.81 -0.88 1.54
N SER A 109 -3.96 -0.54 0.25
CA SER A 109 -3.39 0.67 -0.34
C SER A 109 -3.89 1.94 0.35
N ILE A 110 -5.20 2.02 0.61
CA ILE A 110 -5.80 3.15 1.34
C ILE A 110 -5.25 3.22 2.76
N CYS A 111 -5.21 2.10 3.50
CA CYS A 111 -4.65 2.06 4.85
C CYS A 111 -3.17 2.49 4.86
N PHE A 112 -2.39 2.05 3.88
CA PHE A 112 -0.97 2.41 3.76
C PHE A 112 -0.81 3.93 3.60
N MET A 113 -1.54 4.55 2.68
CA MET A 113 -1.48 6.00 2.48
C MET A 113 -2.01 6.80 3.66
N LEU A 114 -3.03 6.31 4.37
CA LEU A 114 -3.50 6.94 5.60
C LEU A 114 -2.44 6.92 6.70
N VAL A 115 -1.72 5.79 6.88
CA VAL A 115 -0.60 5.70 7.84
C VAL A 115 0.52 6.65 7.44
N THR A 116 0.87 6.73 6.15
CA THR A 116 1.88 7.68 5.67
C THR A 116 1.46 9.13 5.92
N ALA A 117 0.18 9.47 5.66
CA ALA A 117 -0.35 10.80 5.87
C ALA A 117 -0.34 11.19 7.36
N THR A 118 -0.81 10.32 8.24
CA THR A 118 -0.80 10.57 9.70
C THR A 118 0.63 10.71 10.23
N ALA A 119 1.55 9.87 9.76
CA ALA A 119 2.97 9.98 10.12
C ALA A 119 3.58 11.30 9.62
N SER A 120 3.25 11.75 8.42
CA SER A 120 3.73 13.03 7.86
C SER A 120 3.22 14.24 8.64
N ILE A 121 1.96 14.21 9.10
CA ILE A 121 1.39 15.25 9.95
C ILE A 121 2.11 15.27 11.32
N LEU A 122 2.25 14.11 11.95
CA LEU A 122 2.92 14.00 13.24
C LEU A 122 4.36 14.48 13.16
N THR A 123 5.11 14.08 12.15
CA THR A 123 6.51 14.51 11.97
C THR A 123 6.63 16.01 11.67
N GLY A 124 5.73 16.59 10.88
CA GLY A 124 5.73 18.02 10.57
C GLY A 124 5.42 18.90 11.76
N VAL A 125 4.36 18.56 12.51
CA VAL A 125 3.88 19.34 13.65
C VAL A 125 4.76 19.16 14.90
N LEU A 126 5.11 17.91 15.25
CA LEU A 126 5.93 17.62 16.43
C LEU A 126 7.35 18.19 16.33
N SER A 127 7.92 18.21 15.12
CA SER A 127 9.23 18.79 14.89
C SER A 127 9.21 20.32 14.77
N GLY A 128 8.03 20.94 14.81
CA GLY A 128 7.88 22.40 14.73
C GLY A 128 8.24 23.03 13.39
N TYR A 129 8.36 22.22 12.32
CA TYR A 129 8.69 22.72 10.97
C TYR A 129 7.51 23.43 10.33
N ILE A 130 6.28 23.02 10.66
CA ILE A 130 5.07 23.56 10.03
C ILE A 130 4.01 23.85 11.07
N PRO A 131 3.30 25.02 10.95
CA PRO A 131 2.08 25.26 11.73
C PRO A 131 1.00 24.26 11.31
N PHE A 132 0.14 23.87 12.24
CA PHE A 132 -1.01 23.03 11.93
C PHE A 132 -2.01 23.85 11.10
N ASP A 133 -2.15 23.47 9.83
CA ASP A 133 -3.08 24.07 8.89
C ASP A 133 -4.06 23.02 8.36
N SER A 134 -5.35 23.25 8.59
CA SER A 134 -6.41 22.31 8.24
C SER A 134 -6.57 22.14 6.71
N GLU A 135 -6.33 23.19 5.93
CA GLU A 135 -6.43 23.11 4.46
C GLU A 135 -5.34 22.20 3.89
N SER A 136 -4.11 22.35 4.38
CA SER A 136 -2.97 21.51 3.95
C SER A 136 -3.15 20.04 4.35
N VAL A 137 -3.73 19.76 5.51
CA VAL A 137 -4.06 18.40 5.97
C VAL A 137 -5.14 17.79 5.07
N LEU A 138 -6.19 18.54 4.74
CA LEU A 138 -7.26 18.06 3.87
C LEU A 138 -6.71 17.75 2.46
N TYR A 139 -5.85 18.61 1.93
CA TYR A 139 -5.16 18.39 0.66
C TYR A 139 -4.34 17.08 0.69
N LEU A 140 -3.58 16.83 1.77
CA LEU A 140 -2.79 15.63 1.95
C LEU A 140 -3.65 14.36 1.94
N LEU A 141 -4.76 14.37 2.67
CA LEU A 141 -5.68 13.23 2.74
C LEU A 141 -6.35 12.98 1.40
N TRP A 142 -6.84 14.03 0.73
CA TRP A 142 -7.52 13.90 -0.55
C TRP A 142 -6.59 13.35 -1.64
N LYS A 143 -5.38 13.93 -1.76
CA LYS A 143 -4.37 13.45 -2.70
C LYS A 143 -3.85 12.07 -2.36
N GLY A 144 -3.72 11.74 -1.09
CA GLY A 144 -3.38 10.39 -0.63
C GLY A 144 -4.41 9.35 -1.07
N MET A 145 -5.70 9.65 -0.95
CA MET A 145 -6.78 8.77 -1.42
C MET A 145 -6.75 8.59 -2.95
N GLU A 146 -6.58 9.67 -3.70
CA GLU A 146 -6.47 9.63 -5.17
C GLU A 146 -5.30 8.72 -5.61
N ILE A 147 -4.11 8.92 -5.03
CA ILE A 147 -2.91 8.14 -5.33
C ILE A 147 -3.09 6.68 -4.94
N SER A 148 -3.70 6.39 -3.78
CA SER A 148 -3.92 5.01 -3.33
C SER A 148 -4.82 4.23 -4.29
N LEU A 149 -5.86 4.87 -4.82
CA LEU A 149 -6.74 4.27 -5.83
C LEU A 149 -6.00 4.01 -7.13
N LEU A 150 -5.31 5.02 -7.66
CA LEU A 150 -4.56 4.90 -8.92
C LEU A 150 -3.52 3.79 -8.85
N THR A 151 -2.72 3.73 -7.78
CA THR A 151 -1.70 2.68 -7.62
C THR A 151 -2.30 1.30 -7.41
N ALA A 152 -3.44 1.17 -6.71
CA ALA A 152 -4.13 -0.12 -6.59
C ALA A 152 -4.60 -0.63 -7.96
N PHE A 153 -5.12 0.25 -8.84
CA PHE A 153 -5.47 -0.12 -10.20
C PHE A 153 -4.23 -0.43 -11.06
N ALA A 154 -3.15 0.33 -10.90
CA ALA A 154 -1.90 0.09 -11.59
C ALA A 154 -1.30 -1.30 -11.28
N VAL A 155 -1.47 -1.81 -10.06
CA VAL A 155 -0.96 -3.12 -9.64
C VAL A 155 -1.87 -4.30 -10.08
N LEU A 156 -3.04 -4.04 -10.68
CA LEU A 156 -3.92 -5.11 -11.21
C LEU A 156 -3.20 -6.12 -12.14
N PRO A 157 -2.39 -5.72 -13.14
CA PRO A 157 -1.68 -6.69 -13.97
C PRO A 157 -0.71 -7.56 -13.18
N VAL A 158 -0.08 -7.04 -12.13
CA VAL A 158 0.78 -7.85 -11.24
C VAL A 158 -0.05 -8.91 -10.51
N LEU A 159 -1.24 -8.56 -10.02
CA LEU A 159 -2.16 -9.51 -9.40
C LEU A 159 -2.57 -10.61 -10.38
N ALA A 160 -2.85 -10.26 -11.65
CA ALA A 160 -3.22 -11.21 -12.69
C ALA A 160 -2.06 -12.19 -12.99
N VAL A 161 -0.83 -11.69 -13.11
CA VAL A 161 0.36 -12.52 -13.31
C VAL A 161 0.62 -13.42 -12.10
N ALA A 162 0.47 -12.89 -10.87
CA ALA A 162 0.60 -13.68 -9.65
C ALA A 162 -0.45 -14.79 -9.55
N ALA A 163 -1.65 -14.58 -10.11
CA ALA A 163 -2.70 -15.61 -10.18
C ALA A 163 -2.41 -16.69 -11.21
N ALA A 164 -1.78 -16.32 -12.34
CA ALA A 164 -1.46 -17.25 -13.43
C ALA A 164 -0.24 -18.13 -13.13
N GLN A 165 0.67 -17.68 -12.27
CA GLN A 165 1.93 -18.35 -12.01
C GLN A 165 1.97 -19.03 -10.64
N LYS A 166 2.63 -20.21 -10.59
CA LYS A 166 2.89 -20.93 -9.35
C LYS A 166 4.14 -20.45 -8.60
N GLY A 167 4.97 -19.63 -9.25
CA GLY A 167 6.24 -19.14 -8.71
C GLY A 167 6.11 -17.83 -7.95
N TYR A 168 6.98 -17.64 -6.96
CA TYR A 168 7.05 -16.42 -6.16
C TYR A 168 7.88 -15.30 -6.84
N ILE A 169 8.90 -15.69 -7.61
CA ILE A 169 9.95 -14.78 -8.08
C ILE A 169 9.43 -13.83 -9.17
N LEU A 170 8.71 -14.35 -10.15
CA LEU A 170 8.34 -13.57 -11.34
C LEU A 170 7.36 -12.42 -11.04
N PRO A 171 6.30 -12.58 -10.23
CA PRO A 171 5.46 -11.44 -9.84
C PRO A 171 6.23 -10.36 -9.07
N VAL A 172 7.19 -10.76 -8.19
CA VAL A 172 8.02 -9.80 -7.46
C VAL A 172 8.96 -9.04 -8.39
N CYS A 173 9.62 -9.72 -9.34
CA CYS A 173 10.44 -9.07 -10.35
C CYS A 173 9.63 -8.09 -11.21
N LEU A 174 8.40 -8.46 -11.55
CA LEU A 174 7.51 -7.61 -12.35
C LEU A 174 7.15 -6.32 -11.63
N THR A 175 7.01 -6.34 -10.31
CA THR A 175 6.75 -5.12 -9.51
C THR A 175 7.94 -4.16 -9.47
N LEU A 176 9.17 -4.65 -9.67
CA LEU A 176 10.37 -3.82 -9.70
C LEU A 176 10.60 -3.20 -11.08
N ILE A 177 10.06 -3.80 -12.14
CA ILE A 177 10.19 -3.32 -13.52
C ILE A 177 9.04 -2.34 -13.86
N TYR A 178 7.89 -2.50 -13.20
CA TYR A 178 6.69 -1.71 -13.43
C TYR A 178 6.75 -0.35 -12.76
#